data_df6cdc08e18f7a6e180076f713c63742
#
_entry.id   df6cdc08e18f7a6e180076f713c63742
#
_cell.length_a   1.000
_cell.length_b   1.000
_cell.length_c   1.000
_cell.angle_alpha   90.00
_cell.angle_beta   90.00
_cell.angle_gamma   90.00
#
_symmetry.space_group_name_H-M   'P 1'
#
loop_
_entity.id
_entity.type
_entity.pdbx_description
1 polymer ?
#
loop_
_entity_poly.entity_id
_entity_poly.type
_entity_poly.pdbx_seq_one_letter_code
_entity_poly.pdbx_strand_id
1 'polypeptide(L)'
;GSEMCIRDRFMEDLEYPVLEMECRDWLPAAGAAWVELKGKIPCIIGKEEALSERLSFTTGQKDQKKPLLLKRAVLEEDGSEKDGRGSLEMSFVRDRDSGGHRMEVKLKSSQYMGILRLELTTPEGAPFPAKEDLFSRSSSSGEYSWFWSYLLNPDEKGKVHVSVNYMTGLEWVDMPVEIKFGMSGLVQDSQKGE
;
A
#
# COMPACT_ATOMS: atom_id res chain seq x y z
N GLY A 1 15.01 23.27 9.60
CA GLY A 1 13.72 22.66 9.38
C GLY A 1 13.76 21.22 9.83
N SER A 2 12.87 20.82 10.72
CA SER A 2 12.73 19.43 11.15
C SER A 2 12.16 18.60 10.00
N GLU A 3 12.84 17.54 9.60
CA GLU A 3 12.30 16.58 8.65
C GLU A 3 11.25 15.70 9.36
N MET A 4 10.03 15.73 8.85
CA MET A 4 8.96 14.86 9.29
C MET A 4 8.85 13.70 8.31
N CYS A 5 9.14 12.48 8.76
CA CYS A 5 8.93 11.28 7.96
C CYS A 5 7.52 10.74 8.22
N ILE A 6 6.70 10.67 7.18
CA ILE A 6 5.38 10.03 7.23
C ILE A 6 5.54 8.63 6.65
N ARG A 7 5.23 7.61 7.43
CA ARG A 7 5.22 6.22 6.99
C ARG A 7 3.80 5.67 7.07
N ASP A 8 3.33 5.19 5.94
CA ASP A 8 2.14 4.37 5.87
C ASP A 8 2.49 2.94 6.29
N ARG A 9 1.93 2.48 7.38
CA ARG A 9 1.92 1.06 7.72
C ARG A 9 0.48 0.56 7.72
N PHE A 10 0.20 -0.40 6.84
CA PHE A 10 -0.95 -1.27 7.03
C PHE A 10 -0.54 -2.31 8.07
N MET A 11 -1.12 -2.23 9.26
CA MET A 11 -1.03 -3.30 10.25
C MET A 11 -2.17 -4.27 9.94
N GLU A 12 -1.85 -5.52 9.68
CA GLU A 12 -2.80 -6.58 9.30
C GLU A 12 -3.95 -6.78 10.31
N ASP A 13 -3.75 -6.33 11.56
CA ASP A 13 -4.72 -6.50 12.65
C ASP A 13 -5.60 -5.26 12.92
N LEU A 14 -5.47 -4.18 12.16
CA LEU A 14 -6.26 -2.97 12.37
C LEU A 14 -7.21 -2.71 11.21
N GLU A 15 -8.49 -2.56 11.52
CA GLU A 15 -9.55 -2.17 10.58
C GLU A 15 -9.34 -0.78 9.93
N TYR A 16 -8.31 -0.04 10.35
CA TYR A 16 -8.07 1.35 9.95
C TYR A 16 -6.63 1.57 9.46
N PRO A 17 -6.43 2.40 8.44
CA PRO A 17 -5.09 2.82 8.04
C PRO A 17 -4.41 3.59 9.19
N VAL A 18 -3.20 3.18 9.54
CA VAL A 18 -2.37 3.87 10.54
C VAL A 18 -1.40 4.79 9.84
N LEU A 19 -1.46 6.07 10.20
CA LEU A 19 -0.48 7.05 9.79
C LEU A 19 0.56 7.21 10.91
N GLU A 20 1.79 6.77 10.67
CA GLU A 20 2.90 6.96 11.59
C GLU A 20 3.67 8.22 11.21
N MET A 21 3.74 9.16 12.15
CA MET A 21 4.55 10.37 12.01
C MET A 21 5.73 10.30 12.95
N GLU A 22 6.94 10.40 12.41
CA GLU A 22 8.17 10.44 13.21
C GLU A 22 8.83 11.81 13.04
N CYS A 23 9.06 12.50 14.17
CA CYS A 23 9.82 13.76 14.22
C CYS A 23 11.16 13.50 14.90
N ARG A 24 12.25 13.46 14.12
CA ARG A 24 13.57 13.03 14.62
C ARG A 24 14.37 14.15 15.29
N ASP A 25 14.16 15.38 14.87
CA ASP A 25 15.03 16.51 15.24
C ASP A 25 14.32 17.53 16.16
N TRP A 26 13.18 17.15 16.75
CA TRP A 26 12.46 18.02 17.64
C TRP A 26 12.54 17.53 19.09
N LEU A 27 13.02 18.40 19.96
CA LEU A 27 13.03 18.18 21.39
C LEU A 27 12.06 19.15 22.08
N PRO A 28 11.20 18.69 22.99
CA PRO A 28 10.37 19.57 23.79
C PRO A 28 11.23 20.54 24.59
N ALA A 29 10.71 21.73 24.85
CA ALA A 29 11.35 22.66 25.76
C ALA A 29 11.52 22.00 27.15
N ALA A 30 12.64 22.29 27.82
CA ALA A 30 12.90 21.78 29.15
C ALA A 30 11.76 22.19 30.12
N GLY A 31 11.17 21.23 30.81
CA GLY A 31 10.03 21.44 31.72
C GLY A 31 8.67 21.50 31.05
N ALA A 32 8.56 21.17 29.78
CA ALA A 32 7.25 21.07 29.09
C ALA A 32 6.41 19.97 29.77
N ALA A 33 5.20 20.33 30.23
CA ALA A 33 4.27 19.37 30.84
C ALA A 33 3.47 18.57 29.78
N TRP A 34 3.37 19.09 28.57
CA TRP A 34 2.64 18.50 27.46
C TRP A 34 3.16 18.99 26.12
N VAL A 35 2.86 18.24 25.07
CA VAL A 35 3.14 18.56 23.68
C VAL A 35 1.84 18.59 22.92
N GLU A 36 1.69 19.57 22.06
CA GLU A 36 0.55 19.71 21.16
C GLU A 36 1.06 19.78 19.72
N LEU A 37 0.57 18.89 18.87
CA LEU A 37 0.79 18.88 17.43
C LEU A 37 -0.50 19.30 16.74
N LYS A 38 -0.44 20.39 15.99
CA LYS A 38 -1.55 20.86 15.14
C LYS A 38 -1.07 21.06 13.71
N GLY A 39 -1.86 20.61 12.78
CA GLY A 39 -1.53 20.76 11.37
C GLY A 39 -2.62 20.22 10.46
N LYS A 40 -2.25 20.11 9.19
CA LYS A 40 -3.07 19.48 8.16
C LYS A 40 -2.20 18.52 7.38
N ILE A 41 -2.76 17.37 7.06
CA ILE A 41 -2.12 16.37 6.22
C ILE A 41 -2.88 16.32 4.91
N PRO A 42 -2.26 16.69 3.76
CA PRO A 42 -2.90 16.53 2.47
C PRO A 42 -3.00 15.03 2.14
N CYS A 43 -4.22 14.57 1.92
CA CYS A 43 -4.54 13.20 1.59
C CYS A 43 -5.30 13.15 0.27
N ILE A 44 -5.13 12.05 -0.47
CA ILE A 44 -5.99 11.73 -1.59
C ILE A 44 -7.03 10.73 -1.11
N ILE A 45 -8.30 11.07 -1.26
CA ILE A 45 -9.41 10.15 -1.00
C ILE A 45 -10.06 9.76 -2.33
N GLY A 46 -10.55 8.52 -2.40
CA GLY A 46 -11.36 8.05 -3.53
C GLY A 46 -12.78 7.80 -3.07
N LYS A 47 -13.75 8.06 -3.95
CA LYS A 47 -15.18 7.97 -3.65
C LYS A 47 -15.82 6.69 -4.19
N GLU A 48 -15.23 6.11 -5.22
CA GLU A 48 -15.80 4.96 -5.92
C GLU A 48 -14.72 3.90 -6.15
N GLU A 49 -15.12 2.64 -6.04
CA GLU A 49 -14.28 1.52 -6.46
C GLU A 49 -14.50 1.21 -7.93
N ALA A 50 -13.43 0.89 -8.63
CA ALA A 50 -13.46 0.45 -10.03
C ALA A 50 -12.61 -0.81 -10.20
N LEU A 51 -12.93 -1.58 -11.23
CA LEU A 51 -12.22 -2.80 -11.59
C LEU A 51 -11.59 -2.64 -12.98
N SER A 52 -10.31 -3.02 -13.10
CA SER A 52 -9.62 -3.00 -14.39
C SER A 52 -10.15 -4.07 -15.35
N GLU A 53 -9.75 -3.97 -16.62
CA GLU A 53 -9.87 -5.11 -17.53
C GLU A 53 -9.12 -6.34 -17.00
N ARG A 54 -9.59 -7.52 -17.37
CA ARG A 54 -8.98 -8.80 -17.02
C ARG A 54 -7.72 -9.03 -17.82
N LEU A 55 -6.61 -9.27 -17.14
CA LEU A 55 -5.34 -9.67 -17.74
C LEU A 55 -5.12 -11.17 -17.51
N SER A 56 -4.92 -11.94 -18.56
CA SER A 56 -4.76 -13.40 -18.47
C SER A 56 -3.30 -13.78 -18.38
N PHE A 57 -2.93 -14.61 -17.40
CA PHE A 57 -1.60 -15.18 -17.19
C PHE A 57 -1.67 -16.70 -17.17
N THR A 58 -0.55 -17.36 -17.40
CA THR A 58 -0.46 -18.84 -17.37
C THR A 58 0.37 -19.27 -16.17
N THR A 59 -0.20 -20.12 -15.30
CA THR A 59 0.52 -20.65 -14.15
C THR A 59 1.75 -21.45 -14.58
N GLY A 60 2.85 -21.31 -13.83
CA GLY A 60 4.10 -22.00 -14.11
C GLY A 60 4.96 -21.40 -15.25
N GLN A 61 4.45 -20.45 -16.00
CA GLN A 61 5.24 -19.73 -17.00
C GLN A 61 6.02 -18.60 -16.32
N LYS A 62 7.33 -18.52 -16.57
CA LYS A 62 8.19 -17.49 -15.98
C LYS A 62 7.94 -16.12 -16.59
N ASP A 63 8.07 -15.09 -15.76
CA ASP A 63 8.28 -13.68 -16.12
C ASP A 63 7.30 -13.14 -17.17
N GLN A 64 6.02 -13.25 -16.87
CA GLN A 64 4.99 -12.69 -17.71
C GLN A 64 4.75 -11.23 -17.31
N LYS A 65 4.74 -10.34 -18.32
CA LYS A 65 4.49 -8.90 -18.13
C LYS A 65 3.40 -8.42 -19.08
N LYS A 66 2.46 -7.64 -18.57
CA LYS A 66 1.38 -7.06 -19.37
C LYS A 66 1.20 -5.57 -19.04
N PRO A 67 0.88 -4.74 -20.03
CA PRO A 67 0.50 -3.36 -19.79
C PRO A 67 -0.81 -3.31 -19.01
N LEU A 68 -0.92 -2.31 -18.14
CA LEU A 68 -2.12 -2.05 -17.35
C LEU A 68 -2.56 -0.60 -17.59
N LEU A 69 -3.86 -0.43 -17.85
CA LEU A 69 -4.52 0.87 -17.93
C LEU A 69 -5.66 0.91 -16.91
N LEU A 70 -5.63 1.89 -16.03
CA LEU A 70 -6.67 2.14 -15.03
C LEU A 70 -7.31 3.49 -15.32
N LYS A 71 -8.59 3.50 -15.63
CA LYS A 71 -9.31 4.72 -15.99
C LYS A 71 -9.51 5.61 -14.77
N ARG A 72 -9.21 6.92 -14.90
CA ARG A 72 -9.41 7.90 -13.83
C ARG A 72 -8.75 7.53 -12.51
N ALA A 73 -7.60 6.86 -12.56
CA ALA A 73 -6.90 6.31 -11.39
C ALA A 73 -5.80 7.21 -10.84
N VAL A 74 -5.57 8.37 -11.44
CA VAL A 74 -4.52 9.33 -11.04
C VAL A 74 -5.15 10.70 -10.88
N LEU A 75 -4.82 11.37 -9.77
CA LEU A 75 -5.21 12.75 -9.49
C LEU A 75 -4.03 13.69 -9.83
N GLU A 76 -4.29 14.67 -10.68
CA GLU A 76 -3.33 15.71 -11.03
C GLU A 76 -3.34 16.83 -9.99
N GLU A 77 -2.31 17.70 -10.03
CA GLU A 77 -2.19 18.84 -9.12
C GLU A 77 -3.35 19.86 -9.26
N ASP A 78 -3.93 19.97 -10.45
CA ASP A 78 -5.08 20.83 -10.74
C ASP A 78 -6.42 20.24 -10.29
N GLY A 79 -6.42 19.05 -9.68
CA GLY A 79 -7.60 18.32 -9.23
C GLY A 79 -8.33 17.54 -10.32
N SER A 80 -7.80 17.49 -11.54
CA SER A 80 -8.34 16.67 -12.61
C SER A 80 -7.90 15.21 -12.48
N GLU A 81 -8.76 14.28 -12.89
CA GLU A 81 -8.42 12.87 -12.97
C GLU A 81 -7.93 12.49 -14.37
N LYS A 82 -6.93 11.64 -14.42
CA LYS A 82 -6.46 11.02 -15.66
C LYS A 82 -6.29 9.52 -15.53
N ASP A 83 -6.12 8.85 -16.66
CA ASP A 83 -5.86 7.43 -16.71
C ASP A 83 -4.46 7.11 -16.17
N GLY A 84 -4.40 6.15 -15.26
CA GLY A 84 -3.16 5.60 -14.72
C GLY A 84 -2.61 4.52 -15.64
N ARG A 85 -1.30 4.54 -15.87
CA ARG A 85 -0.59 3.54 -16.68
C ARG A 85 0.47 2.83 -15.85
N GLY A 86 0.55 1.53 -16.06
CA GLY A 86 1.52 0.69 -15.38
C GLY A 86 1.77 -0.61 -16.12
N SER A 87 2.45 -1.51 -15.43
CA SER A 87 2.63 -2.89 -15.87
C SER A 87 2.33 -3.84 -14.72
N LEU A 88 1.67 -4.94 -15.05
CA LEU A 88 1.48 -6.07 -14.15
C LEU A 88 2.44 -7.19 -14.55
N GLU A 89 3.32 -7.55 -13.66
CA GLU A 89 4.30 -8.62 -13.82
C GLU A 89 3.90 -9.80 -12.94
N MET A 90 3.96 -11.02 -13.49
CA MET A 90 3.65 -12.23 -12.73
C MET A 90 4.79 -13.23 -12.87
N SER A 91 5.24 -13.75 -11.75
CA SER A 91 6.24 -14.82 -11.69
C SER A 91 5.76 -15.97 -10.82
N PHE A 92 6.34 -17.15 -11.05
CA PHE A 92 6.07 -18.36 -10.27
C PHE A 92 7.38 -18.87 -9.69
N VAL A 93 7.43 -18.94 -8.38
CA VAL A 93 8.62 -19.34 -7.62
C VAL A 93 8.29 -20.62 -6.86
N ARG A 94 9.22 -21.57 -6.84
CA ARG A 94 9.11 -22.72 -5.96
C ARG A 94 9.43 -22.28 -4.54
N ASP A 95 8.49 -22.46 -3.64
CA ASP A 95 8.73 -22.23 -2.22
C ASP A 95 9.68 -23.32 -1.68
N ARG A 96 10.81 -22.89 -1.15
CA ARG A 96 11.85 -23.81 -0.66
C ARG A 96 11.47 -24.47 0.66
N ASP A 97 10.66 -23.79 1.46
CA ASP A 97 10.33 -24.22 2.83
C ASP A 97 9.16 -25.19 2.84
N SER A 98 8.13 -24.93 2.04
CA SER A 98 6.94 -25.80 1.96
C SER A 98 6.97 -26.80 0.82
N GLY A 99 7.90 -26.65 -0.14
CA GLY A 99 7.92 -27.42 -1.39
C GLY A 99 6.79 -27.07 -2.36
N GLY A 100 5.91 -26.14 -1.98
CA GLY A 100 4.79 -25.64 -2.79
C GLY A 100 5.23 -24.68 -3.88
N HIS A 101 4.26 -24.09 -4.53
CA HIS A 101 4.45 -23.02 -5.52
C HIS A 101 3.90 -21.71 -4.98
N ARG A 102 4.65 -20.64 -5.25
CA ARG A 102 4.26 -19.26 -4.91
C ARG A 102 4.07 -18.49 -6.19
N MET A 103 2.97 -17.78 -6.28
CA MET A 103 2.71 -16.82 -7.35
C MET A 103 2.98 -15.43 -6.82
N GLU A 104 3.87 -14.71 -7.48
CA GLU A 104 4.19 -13.33 -7.17
C GLU A 104 3.63 -12.42 -8.24
N VAL A 105 2.91 -11.40 -7.83
CA VAL A 105 2.34 -10.39 -8.74
C VAL A 105 2.88 -9.03 -8.34
N LYS A 106 3.48 -8.33 -9.29
CA LYS A 106 4.04 -7.01 -9.09
C LYS A 106 3.42 -6.01 -10.06
N LEU A 107 2.80 -4.97 -9.53
CA LEU A 107 2.34 -3.83 -10.29
C LEU A 107 3.36 -2.71 -10.16
N LYS A 108 3.75 -2.10 -11.29
CA LYS A 108 4.66 -0.95 -11.33
C LYS A 108 4.04 0.19 -12.10
N SER A 109 4.26 1.41 -11.63
CA SER A 109 3.81 2.65 -12.28
C SER A 109 4.74 3.80 -11.93
N SER A 110 4.89 4.76 -12.84
CA SER A 110 5.50 6.06 -12.55
C SER A 110 4.55 7.04 -11.86
N GLN A 111 3.32 6.63 -11.61
CA GLN A 111 2.26 7.46 -11.02
C GLN A 111 1.67 6.73 -9.82
N TYR A 112 1.36 7.49 -8.77
CA TYR A 112 0.58 6.92 -7.67
C TYR A 112 -0.85 6.64 -8.12
N MET A 113 -1.32 5.43 -7.84
CA MET A 113 -2.70 5.00 -8.11
C MET A 113 -3.27 4.40 -6.83
N GLY A 114 -4.53 4.68 -6.54
CA GLY A 114 -5.23 4.17 -5.36
C GLY A 114 -5.59 2.70 -5.47
N ILE A 115 -4.59 1.83 -5.55
CA ILE A 115 -4.78 0.37 -5.67
C ILE A 115 -5.25 -0.19 -4.34
N LEU A 116 -6.34 -0.97 -4.37
CA LEU A 116 -6.92 -1.62 -3.19
C LEU A 116 -6.48 -3.09 -3.08
N ARG A 117 -6.80 -3.90 -4.10
CA ARG A 117 -6.52 -5.33 -4.11
C ARG A 117 -6.47 -5.89 -5.52
N LEU A 118 -6.01 -7.12 -5.63
CA LEU A 118 -6.17 -7.91 -6.85
C LEU A 118 -7.36 -8.86 -6.72
N GLU A 119 -8.07 -9.04 -7.82
CA GLU A 119 -9.05 -10.11 -7.98
C GLU A 119 -8.47 -11.17 -8.90
N LEU A 120 -8.35 -12.38 -8.38
CA LEU A 120 -7.85 -13.55 -9.09
C LEU A 120 -9.01 -14.45 -9.44
N THR A 121 -9.21 -14.75 -10.73
CA THR A 121 -10.28 -15.64 -11.18
C THR A 121 -9.77 -16.67 -12.16
N THR A 122 -10.48 -17.80 -12.24
CA THR A 122 -10.30 -18.77 -13.33
C THR A 122 -10.85 -18.21 -14.65
N PRO A 123 -10.56 -18.82 -15.82
CA PRO A 123 -11.17 -18.44 -17.08
C PRO A 123 -12.70 -18.44 -17.07
N GLU A 124 -13.30 -19.31 -16.27
CA GLU A 124 -14.74 -19.44 -16.09
C GLU A 124 -15.34 -18.39 -15.16
N GLY A 125 -14.48 -17.59 -14.50
CA GLY A 125 -14.89 -16.49 -13.62
C GLY A 125 -15.07 -16.91 -12.15
N ALA A 126 -14.75 -18.13 -11.77
CA ALA A 126 -14.71 -18.54 -10.36
C ALA A 126 -13.47 -17.96 -9.66
N PRO A 127 -13.50 -17.75 -8.34
CA PRO A 127 -12.30 -17.37 -7.59
C PRO A 127 -11.16 -18.36 -7.86
N PHE A 128 -9.96 -17.81 -8.14
CA PHE A 128 -8.78 -18.63 -8.33
C PHE A 128 -8.30 -19.17 -6.96
N PRO A 129 -8.00 -20.47 -6.82
CA PRO A 129 -7.68 -21.09 -5.54
C PRO A 129 -6.23 -20.76 -5.10
N ALA A 130 -6.01 -19.52 -4.71
CA ALA A 130 -4.76 -19.01 -4.18
C ALA A 130 -5.00 -18.33 -2.84
N LYS A 131 -4.10 -18.55 -1.88
CA LYS A 131 -4.16 -17.88 -0.58
C LYS A 131 -3.14 -16.74 -0.58
N GLU A 132 -3.60 -15.52 -0.34
CA GLU A 132 -2.71 -14.39 -0.13
C GLU A 132 -1.85 -14.61 1.11
N ASP A 133 -0.55 -14.42 0.94
CA ASP A 133 0.48 -14.64 1.96
C ASP A 133 1.15 -13.34 2.36
N LEU A 134 1.36 -12.44 1.39
CA LEU A 134 2.02 -11.15 1.62
C LEU A 134 1.49 -10.09 0.67
N PHE A 135 1.28 -8.91 1.21
CA PHE A 135 1.11 -7.67 0.46
C PHE A 135 2.13 -6.64 0.91
N SER A 136 2.73 -5.92 -0.02
CA SER A 136 3.58 -4.77 0.28
C SER A 136 3.49 -3.71 -0.81
N ARG A 137 3.79 -2.47 -0.43
CA ARG A 137 3.95 -1.37 -1.38
C ARG A 137 5.23 -0.60 -1.10
N SER A 138 5.81 -0.04 -2.14
CA SER A 138 7.00 0.80 -2.01
C SER A 138 6.99 1.91 -3.06
N SER A 139 7.70 3.00 -2.76
CA SER A 139 7.99 4.04 -3.74
C SER A 139 9.47 4.36 -3.68
N SER A 140 10.11 4.52 -4.84
CA SER A 140 11.50 4.90 -4.94
C SER A 140 11.75 5.63 -6.26
N SER A 141 12.40 6.77 -6.21
CA SER A 141 12.84 7.52 -7.40
C SER A 141 11.76 7.76 -8.46
N GLY A 142 10.51 8.04 -8.00
CA GLY A 142 9.38 8.29 -8.90
C GLY A 142 8.74 7.02 -9.49
N GLU A 143 9.12 5.84 -9.04
CA GLU A 143 8.42 4.59 -9.35
C GLU A 143 7.64 4.12 -8.11
N TYR A 144 6.38 3.79 -8.31
CA TYR A 144 5.51 3.15 -7.33
C TYR A 144 5.38 1.67 -7.67
N SER A 145 5.40 0.83 -6.65
CA SER A 145 5.36 -0.62 -6.80
C SER A 145 4.46 -1.23 -5.73
N TRP A 146 3.56 -2.10 -6.15
CA TRP A 146 2.70 -2.92 -5.30
C TRP A 146 3.06 -4.37 -5.56
N PHE A 147 3.18 -5.15 -4.52
CA PHE A 147 3.61 -6.55 -4.58
C PHE A 147 2.65 -7.42 -3.78
N TRP A 148 2.22 -8.52 -4.38
CA TRP A 148 1.41 -9.56 -3.74
C TRP A 148 2.10 -10.90 -3.94
N SER A 149 2.00 -11.74 -2.92
CA SER A 149 2.45 -13.12 -2.95
C SER A 149 1.31 -14.03 -2.53
N TYR A 150 1.10 -15.08 -3.30
CA TYR A 150 0.04 -16.05 -3.09
C TYR A 150 0.63 -17.45 -3.02
N LEU A 151 0.19 -18.23 -2.03
CA LEU A 151 0.46 -19.66 -1.96
C LEU A 151 -0.49 -20.41 -2.88
N LEU A 152 0.05 -21.28 -3.72
CA LEU A 152 -0.70 -22.12 -4.65
C LEU A 152 -0.65 -23.59 -4.19
N ASN A 153 -1.75 -24.30 -4.46
CA ASN A 153 -1.71 -25.76 -4.37
C ASN A 153 -0.73 -26.33 -5.41
N PRO A 154 0.01 -27.41 -5.09
CA PRO A 154 1.03 -27.97 -5.99
C PRO A 154 0.53 -28.37 -7.37
N ASP A 155 -0.76 -28.75 -7.46
CA ASP A 155 -1.40 -29.21 -8.70
C ASP A 155 -2.10 -28.09 -9.48
N GLU A 156 -2.04 -26.86 -8.99
CA GLU A 156 -2.74 -25.74 -9.60
C GLU A 156 -2.05 -25.32 -10.89
N LYS A 157 -2.65 -25.71 -12.01
CA LYS A 157 -2.16 -25.41 -13.37
C LYS A 157 -3.28 -24.83 -14.21
N GLY A 158 -2.96 -23.90 -15.07
CA GLY A 158 -3.93 -23.33 -16.00
C GLY A 158 -3.72 -21.84 -16.23
N LYS A 159 -4.80 -21.18 -16.58
CA LYS A 159 -4.82 -19.73 -16.73
C LYS A 159 -5.41 -19.08 -15.49
N VAL A 160 -4.81 -17.99 -15.07
CA VAL A 160 -5.37 -17.09 -14.06
C VAL A 160 -5.66 -15.74 -14.70
N HIS A 161 -6.84 -15.22 -14.43
CA HIS A 161 -7.23 -13.88 -14.80
C HIS A 161 -7.03 -12.96 -13.59
N VAL A 162 -6.36 -11.85 -13.83
CA VAL A 162 -6.09 -10.85 -12.80
C VAL A 162 -6.79 -9.57 -13.19
N SER A 163 -7.58 -9.02 -12.27
CA SER A 163 -8.11 -7.67 -12.33
C SER A 163 -7.62 -6.88 -11.14
N VAL A 164 -7.42 -5.60 -11.33
CA VAL A 164 -6.99 -4.67 -10.27
C VAL A 164 -8.22 -3.91 -9.79
N ASN A 165 -8.51 -3.99 -8.51
CA ASN A 165 -9.51 -3.15 -7.86
C ASN A 165 -8.82 -1.87 -7.36
N TYR A 166 -9.37 -0.71 -7.69
CA TYR A 166 -8.75 0.58 -7.44
C TYR A 166 -9.79 1.69 -7.20
N MET A 167 -9.35 2.80 -6.62
CA MET A 167 -10.20 3.97 -6.36
C MET A 167 -10.25 4.94 -7.53
N THR A 168 -11.42 5.49 -7.75
CA THR A 168 -11.72 6.62 -8.65
C THR A 168 -12.53 7.68 -7.91
N GLY A 169 -12.89 8.78 -8.57
CA GLY A 169 -13.52 9.92 -7.89
C GLY A 169 -12.54 10.53 -6.90
N LEU A 170 -11.29 10.70 -7.33
CA LEU A 170 -10.19 11.12 -6.47
C LEU A 170 -10.28 12.62 -6.17
N GLU A 171 -10.02 12.99 -4.93
CA GLU A 171 -9.94 14.40 -4.53
C GLU A 171 -8.87 14.62 -3.45
N TRP A 172 -8.27 15.83 -3.46
CA TRP A 172 -7.41 16.29 -2.38
C TRP A 172 -8.24 16.74 -1.19
N VAL A 173 -7.89 16.25 -0.01
CA VAL A 173 -8.52 16.63 1.25
C VAL A 173 -7.45 16.95 2.27
N ASP A 174 -7.53 18.14 2.86
CA ASP A 174 -6.73 18.50 4.01
C ASP A 174 -7.32 17.88 5.28
N MET A 175 -6.71 16.82 5.78
CA MET A 175 -7.12 16.20 7.04
C MET A 175 -6.54 16.98 8.22
N PRO A 176 -7.38 17.61 9.06
CA PRO A 176 -6.88 18.28 10.26
C PRO A 176 -6.33 17.26 11.25
N VAL A 177 -5.16 17.56 11.81
CA VAL A 177 -4.54 16.74 12.86
C VAL A 177 -4.35 17.60 14.10
N GLU A 178 -4.90 17.17 15.20
CA GLU A 178 -4.67 17.76 16.52
C GLU A 178 -4.40 16.63 17.52
N ILE A 179 -3.15 16.56 17.98
CA ILE A 179 -2.71 15.55 18.94
C ILE A 179 -2.13 16.29 20.14
N LYS A 180 -2.59 15.93 21.33
CA LYS A 180 -2.06 16.45 22.59
C LYS A 180 -1.72 15.29 23.51
N PHE A 181 -0.49 15.25 23.99
CA PHE A 181 -0.03 14.22 24.92
C PHE A 181 0.78 14.81 26.07
N GLY A 182 0.61 14.23 27.25
CA GLY A 182 1.33 14.62 28.46
C GLY A 182 2.74 14.05 28.51
N MET A 183 3.66 14.81 29.04
CA MET A 183 5.08 14.42 29.21
C MET A 183 5.37 13.86 30.63
N SER A 184 4.37 13.53 31.41
CA SER A 184 4.49 13.14 32.82
C SER A 184 5.30 11.86 33.11
N GLY A 185 5.73 11.13 32.07
CA GLY A 185 6.59 9.94 32.23
C GLY A 185 8.10 10.19 32.18
N LEU A 186 8.56 11.40 31.81
CA LEU A 186 9.99 11.69 31.58
C LEU A 186 10.69 12.47 32.70
N VAL A 187 9.98 12.81 33.77
CA VAL A 187 10.52 13.71 34.81
C VAL A 187 10.91 13.00 36.14
N GLN A 188 10.80 11.68 36.24
CA GLN A 188 10.99 11.01 37.55
C GLN A 188 12.37 10.41 37.84
N ASP A 189 13.38 10.50 36.98
CA ASP A 189 14.68 9.85 37.26
C ASP A 189 15.86 10.78 37.58
N SER A 190 15.63 12.07 37.84
CA SER A 190 16.73 12.98 38.19
C SER A 190 16.84 13.37 39.69
N GLN A 191 16.08 12.74 40.60
CA GLN A 191 16.22 12.96 42.02
C GLN A 191 16.33 11.65 42.82
N LYS A 192 17.40 10.89 42.62
CA LYS A 192 17.96 9.98 43.61
C LYS A 192 19.46 9.98 43.49
N GLY A 193 20.08 10.89 44.20
CA GLY A 193 21.53 10.98 44.30
C GLY A 193 21.96 12.09 45.24
N GLU A 194 21.65 11.94 46.51
CA GLU A 194 22.39 12.45 47.68
C GLU A 194 22.38 11.39 48.77
#